data_f80e7fbc3272fbf2ecbf3d0e324c9e3c
#
_entry.id   f80e7fbc3272fbf2ecbf3d0e324c9e3c
#
_cell.length_a   1.000
_cell.length_b   1.000
_cell.length_c   1.000
_cell.angle_alpha   90.00
_cell.angle_beta   90.00
_cell.angle_gamma   90.00
#
_symmetry.space_group_name_H-M   'P 1'
#
loop_
_entity.id
_entity.type
_entity.pdbx_description
1 polymer ?
#
loop_
_entity_poly.entity_id
_entity_poly.type
_entity_poly.pdbx_seq_one_letter_code
_entity_poly.pdbx_strand_id
1 'polypeptide(L)'
;NLISNPYPSFLTIGPNTTTDTFLEVNDDVIDATYVGVYGYDGNSGDGSNYTIYNNTSTGKIAPGQGFFVAARSSSSANITFKEAMQTTSTSDDFFEGDIFQFNEVELRLSNEENYVGKTNIFFIEGLSNGLDIGWDAGSYSQNASIMSRMIEEDEGHGMAINAMGLDAMENAVIPLVINQSAGQEFRINLFTATIPDPNVYLEDVEEGTFT
;
A
#
# COMPACT_ATOMS: atom_id res chain seq x y z
N ASN A 1 5.22 14.61 3.06
CA ASN A 1 6.46 15.34 2.78
C ASN A 1 7.23 14.66 1.65
N LEU A 2 7.78 15.47 0.71
CA LEU A 2 8.69 14.98 -0.32
C LEU A 2 10.11 15.04 0.22
N ILE A 3 10.81 13.93 0.16
CA ILE A 3 12.23 13.78 0.50
C ILE A 3 12.95 13.04 -0.63
N SER A 4 14.26 12.93 -0.58
CA SER A 4 15.03 12.21 -1.59
C SER A 4 16.13 11.36 -0.98
N ASN A 5 16.52 10.31 -1.69
CA ASN A 5 17.70 9.52 -1.34
C ASN A 5 18.96 10.41 -1.40
N PRO A 6 19.64 10.66 -0.26
CA PRO A 6 20.79 11.56 -0.22
C PRO A 6 22.11 10.88 -0.66
N TYR A 7 22.10 9.58 -0.91
CA TYR A 7 23.29 8.80 -1.21
C TYR A 7 23.55 8.66 -2.71
N PRO A 8 24.80 8.45 -3.11
CA PRO A 8 25.17 8.13 -4.50
C PRO A 8 24.90 6.66 -4.86
N SER A 9 24.27 5.91 -3.99
CA SER A 9 23.90 4.49 -4.11
C SER A 9 22.41 4.30 -3.88
N PHE A 10 21.88 3.12 -4.17
CA PHE A 10 20.50 2.79 -3.82
C PHE A 10 20.29 2.79 -2.31
N LEU A 11 19.07 3.16 -1.89
CA LEU A 11 18.60 3.14 -0.52
C LEU A 11 17.62 1.98 -0.33
N THR A 12 17.85 1.12 0.66
CA THR A 12 16.93 0.03 1.03
C THR A 12 15.77 0.58 1.86
N ILE A 13 14.53 0.27 1.43
CA ILE A 13 13.31 0.79 2.09
C ILE A 13 12.91 -0.08 3.28
N GLY A 14 12.67 -1.36 3.09
CA GLY A 14 12.23 -2.33 4.10
C GLY A 14 11.82 -3.65 3.48
N PRO A 15 11.38 -4.64 4.27
CA PRO A 15 12.09 -5.09 5.46
C PRO A 15 13.37 -5.84 5.08
N ASN A 16 14.40 -5.75 5.90
CA ASN A 16 15.62 -6.54 5.74
C ASN A 16 16.10 -7.03 7.10
N THR A 17 16.29 -8.31 7.24
CA THR A 17 16.69 -8.95 8.51
C THR A 17 18.14 -8.70 8.92
N THR A 18 18.96 -8.06 8.11
CA THR A 18 20.42 -7.95 8.31
C THR A 18 20.96 -6.53 8.37
N THR A 19 20.19 -5.52 7.94
CA THR A 19 20.64 -4.12 7.94
C THR A 19 19.49 -3.21 8.30
N ASP A 20 19.78 -2.08 8.93
CA ASP A 20 18.80 -1.01 9.14
C ASP A 20 18.22 -0.60 7.77
N THR A 21 16.90 -0.64 7.63
CA THR A 21 16.22 -0.13 6.46
C THR A 21 15.64 1.24 6.73
N PHE A 22 15.20 1.95 5.68
CA PHE A 22 14.62 3.28 5.84
C PHE A 22 13.37 3.26 6.74
N LEU A 23 12.46 2.31 6.54
CA LEU A 23 11.24 2.20 7.34
C LEU A 23 11.52 1.77 8.77
N GLU A 24 12.38 0.78 9.01
CA GLU A 24 12.73 0.34 10.38
C GLU A 24 13.35 1.44 11.26
N VAL A 25 14.06 2.37 10.64
CA VAL A 25 14.74 3.46 11.37
C VAL A 25 13.82 4.67 11.58
N ASN A 26 12.75 4.80 10.79
CA ASN A 26 11.93 6.00 10.78
C ASN A 26 10.43 5.74 11.10
N ASP A 27 10.05 4.53 11.50
CA ASP A 27 8.67 4.15 11.79
C ASP A 27 8.02 5.01 12.90
N ASP A 28 8.83 5.45 13.87
CA ASP A 28 8.38 6.28 15.00
C ASP A 28 8.09 7.75 14.61
N VAL A 29 8.60 8.22 13.47
CA VAL A 29 8.39 9.59 12.98
C VAL A 29 7.45 9.68 11.78
N ILE A 30 7.15 8.55 11.16
CA ILE A 30 6.13 8.42 10.11
C ILE A 30 4.76 8.20 10.75
N ASP A 31 3.71 8.72 10.13
CA ASP A 31 2.34 8.54 10.59
C ASP A 31 1.96 7.04 10.52
N ALA A 32 1.38 6.52 11.61
CA ALA A 32 1.15 5.08 11.77
C ALA A 32 0.26 4.47 10.68
N THR A 33 -0.72 5.22 10.17
CA THR A 33 -1.61 4.79 9.09
C THR A 33 -0.91 4.76 7.72
N TYR A 34 0.21 5.47 7.58
CA TYR A 34 0.92 5.69 6.32
C TYR A 34 2.39 5.25 6.40
N VAL A 35 2.73 4.27 7.21
CA VAL A 35 4.11 3.76 7.29
C VAL A 35 4.46 3.05 5.99
N GLY A 36 5.08 3.79 5.12
CA GLY A 36 5.50 3.37 3.79
C GLY A 36 6.24 4.48 3.04
N VAL A 37 6.84 4.08 1.95
CA VAL A 37 7.42 4.98 0.95
C VAL A 37 6.49 5.02 -0.24
N TYR A 38 6.08 6.21 -0.64
CA TYR A 38 5.16 6.44 -1.75
C TYR A 38 5.94 7.03 -2.92
N GLY A 39 6.19 6.22 -3.92
CA GLY A 39 6.82 6.62 -5.18
C GLY A 39 5.77 7.08 -6.17
N TYR A 40 5.93 8.28 -6.72
CA TYR A 40 5.01 8.77 -7.76
C TYR A 40 5.35 8.16 -9.11
N ASP A 41 4.38 7.47 -9.71
CA ASP A 41 4.46 6.94 -11.08
C ASP A 41 3.54 7.75 -12.00
N GLY A 42 4.11 8.67 -12.76
CA GLY A 42 3.37 9.53 -13.68
C GLY A 42 2.75 8.81 -14.89
N ASN A 43 3.04 7.53 -15.08
CA ASN A 43 2.54 6.75 -16.23
C ASN A 43 1.26 5.98 -15.95
N SER A 44 0.81 5.88 -14.71
CA SER A 44 -0.36 5.07 -14.37
C SER A 44 -1.70 5.68 -14.81
N GLY A 45 -1.73 6.93 -15.18
CA GLY A 45 -2.85 7.58 -15.89
C GLY A 45 -4.11 7.89 -15.07
N ASP A 46 -4.17 7.50 -13.81
CA ASP A 46 -5.38 7.48 -12.98
C ASP A 46 -5.39 8.45 -11.78
N GLY A 47 -4.34 9.25 -11.60
CA GLY A 47 -4.25 10.20 -10.48
C GLY A 47 -4.02 9.59 -9.10
N SER A 48 -4.08 8.26 -8.96
CA SER A 48 -3.73 7.52 -7.74
C SER A 48 -2.34 6.87 -7.83
N ASN A 49 -1.44 7.50 -8.51
CA ASN A 49 -0.22 7.01 -9.13
C ASN A 49 0.93 6.80 -8.15
N TYR A 50 0.66 6.19 -7.02
CA TYR A 50 1.72 5.88 -6.07
C TYR A 50 2.01 4.39 -6.04
N THR A 51 3.25 4.03 -6.32
CA THR A 51 3.80 2.74 -5.92
C THR A 51 4.15 2.82 -4.45
N ILE A 52 3.64 1.89 -3.65
CA ILE A 52 3.81 1.89 -2.20
C ILE A 52 4.72 0.74 -1.81
N TYR A 53 5.75 1.06 -1.05
CA TYR A 53 6.65 0.10 -0.43
C TYR A 53 6.52 0.18 1.09
N ASN A 54 6.12 -0.92 1.69
CA ASN A 54 6.03 -1.13 3.12
C ASN A 54 6.55 -2.54 3.47
N ASN A 55 6.15 -3.13 4.60
CA ASN A 55 6.63 -4.46 4.98
C ASN A 55 6.07 -5.61 4.11
N THR A 56 5.14 -5.34 3.21
CA THR A 56 4.64 -6.34 2.23
C THR A 56 5.57 -6.51 1.02
N SER A 57 6.60 -5.67 0.89
CA SER A 57 7.50 -5.67 -0.26
C SER A 57 8.94 -5.34 0.13
N THR A 58 9.91 -5.83 -0.64
CA THR A 58 11.25 -5.25 -0.64
C THR A 58 11.24 -3.99 -1.50
N GLY A 59 12.03 -2.99 -1.14
CA GLY A 59 12.09 -1.78 -1.95
C GLY A 59 13.47 -1.14 -1.92
N LYS A 60 13.86 -0.58 -3.06
CA LYS A 60 15.06 0.24 -3.21
C LYS A 60 14.73 1.50 -3.98
N ILE A 61 15.36 2.59 -3.60
CA ILE A 61 15.21 3.90 -4.23
C ILE A 61 16.53 4.31 -4.85
N ALA A 62 16.52 4.70 -6.13
CA ALA A 62 17.70 5.12 -6.86
C ALA A 62 18.36 6.38 -6.24
N PRO A 63 19.66 6.60 -6.50
CA PRO A 63 20.37 7.80 -6.07
C PRO A 63 19.65 9.09 -6.46
N GLY A 64 19.42 9.99 -5.51
CA GLY A 64 18.77 11.28 -5.76
C GLY A 64 17.27 11.22 -6.06
N GLN A 65 16.67 10.04 -6.14
CA GLN A 65 15.25 9.87 -6.40
C GLN A 65 14.39 10.43 -5.25
N GLY A 66 13.39 11.23 -5.60
CA GLY A 66 12.40 11.77 -4.67
C GLY A 66 11.30 10.76 -4.37
N PHE A 67 10.79 10.78 -3.14
CA PHE A 67 9.67 9.97 -2.68
C PHE A 67 8.90 10.68 -1.58
N PHE A 68 7.66 10.27 -1.35
CA PHE A 68 6.83 10.85 -0.30
C PHE A 68 6.78 9.96 0.93
N VAL A 69 6.73 10.61 2.09
CA VAL A 69 6.42 10.01 3.39
C VAL A 69 5.43 10.89 4.14
N ALA A 70 4.55 10.29 4.92
CA ALA A 70 3.63 10.99 5.81
C ALA A 70 4.32 11.22 7.15
N ALA A 71 4.51 12.46 7.56
CA ALA A 71 5.06 12.76 8.87
C ALA A 71 3.98 12.65 9.95
N ARG A 72 4.31 12.04 11.09
CA ARG A 72 3.46 12.02 12.28
C ARG A 72 3.26 13.45 12.77
N SER A 73 2.01 13.88 12.92
CA SER A 73 1.65 15.28 13.28
C SER A 73 2.18 15.73 14.65
N SER A 74 2.39 14.78 15.56
CA SER A 74 2.89 15.04 16.92
C SER A 74 4.41 14.94 17.05
N SER A 75 5.11 14.56 15.98
CA SER A 75 6.56 14.37 16.01
C SER A 75 7.29 15.65 15.59
N SER A 76 8.28 16.06 16.40
CA SER A 76 9.30 17.07 16.02
C SER A 76 10.62 16.41 15.58
N ALA A 77 10.65 15.09 15.47
CA ALA A 77 11.83 14.34 15.07
C ALA A 77 12.10 14.47 13.56
N ASN A 78 13.33 14.21 13.19
CA ASN A 78 13.79 14.29 11.81
C ASN A 78 13.83 12.90 11.19
N ILE A 79 13.60 12.82 9.89
CA ILE A 79 13.90 11.62 9.11
C ILE A 79 15.41 11.38 9.16
N THR A 80 15.78 10.15 9.48
CA THR A 80 17.17 9.70 9.62
C THR A 80 17.59 8.84 8.43
N PHE A 81 18.73 9.17 7.85
CA PHE A 81 19.39 8.34 6.86
C PHE A 81 20.67 7.78 7.46
N LYS A 82 20.86 6.46 7.40
CA LYS A 82 22.06 5.77 7.88
C LYS A 82 22.86 5.20 6.72
N GLU A 83 24.17 5.18 6.84
CA GLU A 83 25.08 4.59 5.84
C GLU A 83 24.75 3.10 5.60
N ALA A 84 24.31 2.38 6.63
CA ALA A 84 23.90 0.97 6.53
C ALA A 84 22.71 0.71 5.61
N MET A 85 21.91 1.73 5.31
CA MET A 85 20.77 1.63 4.37
C MET A 85 21.23 1.57 2.90
N GLN A 86 22.49 1.86 2.61
CA GLN A 86 23.01 1.87 1.25
C GLN A 86 23.14 0.46 0.70
N THR A 87 22.78 0.29 -0.55
CA THR A 87 22.86 -0.98 -1.27
C THR A 87 23.22 -0.75 -2.74
N THR A 88 23.46 -1.84 -3.46
CA THR A 88 23.66 -1.83 -4.91
C THR A 88 22.45 -2.41 -5.61
N SER A 89 22.19 -1.97 -6.82
CA SER A 89 21.26 -2.59 -7.74
C SER A 89 21.83 -2.59 -9.15
N THR A 90 21.37 -3.52 -9.97
CA THR A 90 21.63 -3.59 -11.41
C THR A 90 20.43 -3.11 -12.22
N SER A 91 19.32 -2.76 -11.57
CA SER A 91 18.15 -2.19 -12.22
C SER A 91 18.44 -0.74 -12.64
N ASP A 92 17.83 -0.31 -13.71
CA ASP A 92 17.77 1.07 -14.18
C ASP A 92 16.47 1.77 -13.73
N ASP A 93 15.61 1.06 -13.00
CA ASP A 93 14.39 1.61 -12.44
C ASP A 93 14.67 2.54 -11.25
N PHE A 94 13.90 3.62 -11.15
CA PHE A 94 13.99 4.56 -10.03
C PHE A 94 13.50 3.96 -8.72
N PHE A 95 12.48 3.11 -8.81
CA PHE A 95 11.95 2.31 -7.73
C PHE A 95 12.02 0.86 -8.15
N GLU A 96 12.76 0.06 -7.41
CA GLU A 96 12.88 -1.38 -7.60
C GLU A 96 12.31 -2.08 -6.37
N GLY A 97 11.51 -3.11 -6.55
CA GLY A 97 11.05 -3.93 -5.43
C GLY A 97 10.25 -5.13 -5.88
N ASP A 98 10.33 -6.17 -5.08
CA ASP A 98 9.53 -7.37 -5.21
C ASP A 98 8.48 -7.41 -4.10
N ILE A 99 7.24 -7.73 -4.44
CA ILE A 99 6.19 -8.03 -3.46
C ILE A 99 6.46 -9.43 -2.92
N PHE A 100 6.43 -9.59 -1.60
CA PHE A 100 6.50 -10.92 -1.00
C PHE A 100 5.28 -11.75 -1.39
N GLN A 101 5.46 -13.06 -1.52
CA GLN A 101 4.37 -13.96 -1.81
C GLN A 101 3.54 -14.23 -0.55
N PHE A 102 2.55 -13.38 -0.32
CA PHE A 102 1.51 -13.60 0.68
C PHE A 102 0.22 -14.10 0.02
N ASN A 103 -0.72 -14.55 0.81
CA ASN A 103 -2.09 -14.67 0.37
C ASN A 103 -2.64 -13.27 0.08
N GLU A 104 -3.07 -13.04 -1.14
CA GLU A 104 -3.43 -11.72 -1.64
C GLU A 104 -4.75 -11.74 -2.41
N VAL A 105 -5.49 -10.66 -2.26
CA VAL A 105 -6.59 -10.27 -3.13
C VAL A 105 -6.30 -8.85 -3.64
N GLU A 106 -6.09 -8.70 -4.94
CA GLU A 106 -5.99 -7.40 -5.60
C GLU A 106 -7.29 -7.08 -6.33
N LEU A 107 -7.92 -5.98 -5.93
CA LEU A 107 -9.09 -5.44 -6.61
C LEU A 107 -8.70 -4.24 -7.45
N ARG A 108 -9.17 -4.23 -8.70
CA ARG A 108 -8.98 -3.11 -9.62
C ARG A 108 -10.30 -2.49 -10.03
N LEU A 109 -10.31 -1.17 -10.05
CA LEU A 109 -11.39 -0.39 -10.63
C LEU A 109 -11.02 0.01 -12.04
N SER A 110 -11.96 -0.16 -12.97
CA SER A 110 -11.85 0.34 -14.34
C SER A 110 -13.10 1.13 -14.72
N ASN A 111 -12.90 2.17 -15.50
CA ASN A 111 -13.97 2.97 -16.14
C ASN A 111 -13.86 2.75 -17.63
N GLU A 112 -14.94 2.24 -18.25
CA GLU A 112 -14.94 1.77 -19.63
C GLU A 112 -13.80 0.73 -19.86
N GLU A 113 -12.75 1.11 -20.61
CA GLU A 113 -11.59 0.26 -20.88
C GLU A 113 -10.33 0.73 -20.12
N ASN A 114 -10.45 1.80 -19.31
CA ASN A 114 -9.32 2.38 -18.62
C ASN A 114 -9.23 1.88 -17.16
N TYR A 115 -8.03 1.49 -16.77
CA TYR A 115 -7.70 1.26 -15.36
C TYR A 115 -7.67 2.60 -14.62
N VAL A 116 -8.33 2.67 -13.45
CA VAL A 116 -8.43 3.90 -12.68
C VAL A 116 -7.98 3.77 -11.22
N GLY A 117 -7.69 2.58 -10.74
CA GLY A 117 -7.11 2.39 -9.41
C GLY A 117 -7.20 0.96 -8.89
N LYS A 118 -6.49 0.71 -7.78
CA LYS A 118 -6.46 -0.58 -7.10
C LYS A 118 -6.36 -0.46 -5.59
N THR A 119 -6.72 -1.54 -4.91
CA THR A 119 -6.40 -1.80 -3.51
C THR A 119 -5.93 -3.24 -3.37
N ASN A 120 -4.91 -3.45 -2.54
CA ASN A 120 -4.36 -4.77 -2.24
C ASN A 120 -4.74 -5.17 -0.82
N ILE A 121 -5.20 -6.38 -0.66
CA ILE A 121 -5.57 -6.98 0.62
C ILE A 121 -4.67 -8.20 0.81
N PHE A 122 -3.88 -8.19 1.88
CA PHE A 122 -2.98 -9.28 2.23
C PHE A 122 -3.48 -10.02 3.46
N PHE A 123 -3.27 -11.33 3.50
CA PHE A 123 -3.55 -12.17 4.66
C PHE A 123 -2.23 -12.77 5.15
N ILE A 124 -1.80 -12.36 6.35
CA ILE A 124 -0.46 -12.63 6.87
C ILE A 124 -0.57 -13.14 8.31
N GLU A 125 0.19 -14.17 8.65
CA GLU A 125 0.19 -14.74 9.99
C GLU A 125 0.66 -13.72 11.04
N GLY A 126 -0.11 -13.59 12.12
CA GLY A 126 0.23 -12.76 13.26
C GLY A 126 -0.21 -11.30 13.15
N LEU A 127 -0.85 -10.90 12.05
CA LEU A 127 -1.48 -9.58 11.93
C LEU A 127 -2.90 -9.59 12.52
N SER A 128 -3.43 -8.40 12.76
CA SER A 128 -4.78 -8.14 13.27
C SER A 128 -5.76 -7.81 12.14
N ASN A 129 -7.00 -7.44 12.50
CA ASN A 129 -7.99 -6.90 11.56
C ASN A 129 -8.10 -5.37 11.64
N GLY A 130 -7.27 -4.75 12.48
CA GLY A 130 -7.09 -3.31 12.64
C GLY A 130 -5.80 -2.83 12.01
N LEU A 131 -5.27 -1.70 12.49
CA LEU A 131 -4.05 -1.11 11.95
C LEU A 131 -2.80 -1.85 12.42
N ASP A 132 -2.13 -2.52 11.50
CA ASP A 132 -0.81 -3.14 11.70
C ASP A 132 0.29 -2.24 11.10
N ILE A 133 0.97 -1.48 11.97
CA ILE A 133 1.94 -0.45 11.59
C ILE A 133 3.05 -1.03 10.71
N GLY A 134 3.24 -0.43 9.53
CA GLY A 134 4.23 -0.84 8.55
C GLY A 134 3.78 -1.98 7.62
N TRP A 135 2.66 -2.66 7.91
CA TRP A 135 2.03 -3.64 7.04
C TRP A 135 0.86 -3.06 6.27
N ASP A 136 0.07 -2.23 6.94
CA ASP A 136 -0.96 -1.44 6.31
C ASP A 136 -0.38 -0.16 5.69
N ALA A 137 -1.06 0.35 4.66
CA ALA A 137 -0.75 1.65 4.10
C ALA A 137 -2.01 2.37 3.64
N GLY A 138 -2.30 3.49 4.27
CA GLY A 138 -3.35 4.40 3.86
C GLY A 138 -3.14 4.90 2.44
N SER A 139 -4.21 5.16 1.71
CA SER A 139 -4.12 5.80 0.41
C SER A 139 -3.62 7.23 0.57
N TYR A 140 -2.50 7.56 -0.07
CA TYR A 140 -1.94 8.90 -0.03
C TYR A 140 -2.85 9.94 -0.70
N SER A 141 -3.65 9.52 -1.66
CA SER A 141 -4.73 10.31 -2.25
C SER A 141 -6.05 9.89 -1.63
N GLN A 142 -6.67 10.77 -0.87
CA GLN A 142 -8.03 10.56 -0.36
C GLN A 142 -9.09 10.52 -1.47
N ASN A 143 -8.70 10.85 -2.70
CA ASN A 143 -9.53 10.76 -3.89
C ASN A 143 -9.16 9.54 -4.75
N ALA A 144 -8.43 8.57 -4.22
CA ALA A 144 -8.19 7.31 -4.92
C ALA A 144 -9.52 6.66 -5.32
N SER A 145 -9.55 6.09 -6.51
CA SER A 145 -10.78 5.60 -7.12
C SER A 145 -11.39 4.42 -6.39
N ILE A 146 -10.54 3.57 -5.79
CA ILE A 146 -10.93 2.42 -4.96
C ILE A 146 -9.97 2.29 -3.78
N MET A 147 -10.51 2.03 -2.61
CA MET A 147 -9.78 1.77 -1.37
C MET A 147 -10.53 0.72 -0.57
N SER A 148 -9.83 -0.10 0.20
CA SER A 148 -10.44 -0.92 1.25
C SER A 148 -10.51 -0.15 2.57
N ARG A 149 -11.26 -0.68 3.55
CA ARG A 149 -11.35 -0.16 4.91
C ARG A 149 -10.94 -1.24 5.89
N MET A 150 -10.43 -0.85 7.02
CA MET A 150 -10.19 -1.79 8.12
C MET A 150 -11.50 -2.38 8.63
N ILE A 151 -11.46 -3.61 9.13
CA ILE A 151 -12.61 -4.28 9.73
C ILE A 151 -12.76 -3.84 11.19
N GLU A 152 -11.65 -3.70 11.90
CA GLU A 152 -11.59 -3.28 13.29
C GLU A 152 -10.89 -1.93 13.41
N GLU A 153 -11.26 -1.14 14.41
CA GLU A 153 -10.65 0.16 14.71
C GLU A 153 -10.61 1.14 13.52
N ASP A 154 -11.62 1.06 12.64
CA ASP A 154 -11.69 1.89 11.44
C ASP A 154 -11.90 3.37 11.78
N GLU A 155 -10.84 4.17 11.66
CA GLU A 155 -10.87 5.62 11.90
C GLU A 155 -11.29 6.44 10.66
N GLY A 156 -11.75 5.79 9.61
CA GLY A 156 -12.22 6.47 8.41
C GLY A 156 -11.18 6.62 7.30
N HIS A 157 -10.03 5.98 7.45
CA HIS A 157 -8.97 6.03 6.43
C HIS A 157 -9.20 4.97 5.34
N GLY A 158 -9.14 5.40 4.08
CA GLY A 158 -9.09 4.47 2.96
C GLY A 158 -7.70 3.86 2.82
N MET A 159 -7.64 2.53 2.71
CA MET A 159 -6.38 1.78 2.61
C MET A 159 -6.08 1.44 1.16
N ALA A 160 -4.86 1.72 0.74
CA ALA A 160 -4.31 1.25 -0.53
C ALA A 160 -3.73 -0.17 -0.38
N ILE A 161 -3.15 -0.46 0.80
CA ILE A 161 -2.73 -1.78 1.25
C ILE A 161 -3.39 -2.04 2.60
N ASN A 162 -4.12 -3.15 2.71
CA ASN A 162 -4.80 -3.58 3.92
C ASN A 162 -4.32 -5.00 4.24
N ALA A 163 -3.55 -5.15 5.30
CA ALA A 163 -2.95 -6.41 5.70
C ALA A 163 -3.67 -6.94 6.94
N MET A 164 -4.12 -8.17 6.89
CA MET A 164 -4.96 -8.79 7.92
C MET A 164 -4.38 -10.11 8.40
N GLY A 165 -4.86 -10.60 9.53
CA GLY A 165 -4.58 -11.95 10.02
C GLY A 165 -5.10 -13.05 9.09
N LEU A 166 -4.46 -14.22 9.11
CA LEU A 166 -4.88 -15.35 8.26
C LEU A 166 -6.30 -15.83 8.56
N ASP A 167 -6.79 -15.64 9.77
CA ASP A 167 -8.15 -16.02 10.19
C ASP A 167 -9.23 -15.19 9.51
N ALA A 168 -8.92 -13.95 9.11
CA ALA A 168 -9.82 -13.10 8.33
C ALA A 168 -10.14 -13.69 6.95
N MET A 169 -9.25 -14.52 6.41
CA MET A 169 -9.41 -15.10 5.07
C MET A 169 -10.63 -16.00 4.93
N GLU A 170 -11.13 -16.58 6.04
CA GLU A 170 -12.26 -17.51 5.99
C GLU A 170 -13.62 -16.80 5.88
N ASN A 171 -13.79 -15.65 6.55
CA ASN A 171 -15.09 -15.01 6.67
C ASN A 171 -15.05 -13.48 6.75
N ALA A 172 -13.99 -12.83 6.30
CA ALA A 172 -13.90 -11.38 6.37
C ALA A 172 -14.91 -10.68 5.44
N VAL A 173 -15.58 -9.66 5.97
CA VAL A 173 -16.35 -8.70 5.19
C VAL A 173 -15.59 -7.39 5.19
N ILE A 174 -14.97 -7.07 4.06
CA ILE A 174 -14.06 -5.93 3.94
C ILE A 174 -14.79 -4.80 3.22
N PRO A 175 -15.10 -3.68 3.89
CA PRO A 175 -15.76 -2.56 3.25
C PRO A 175 -14.85 -1.93 2.18
N LEU A 176 -15.44 -1.55 1.05
CA LEU A 176 -14.79 -0.83 -0.03
C LEU A 176 -15.30 0.61 -0.12
N VAL A 177 -14.41 1.51 -0.46
CA VAL A 177 -14.72 2.90 -0.81
C VAL A 177 -14.46 3.10 -2.28
N ILE A 178 -15.49 3.54 -3.00
CA ILE A 178 -15.41 3.84 -4.42
C ILE A 178 -15.64 5.34 -4.62
N ASN A 179 -14.64 6.02 -5.16
CA ASN A 179 -14.72 7.43 -5.50
C ASN A 179 -14.85 7.59 -7.01
N GLN A 180 -16.09 7.68 -7.47
CA GLN A 180 -16.40 7.94 -8.85
C GLN A 180 -17.45 9.07 -8.96
N SER A 181 -17.43 9.77 -10.08
CA SER A 181 -18.44 10.79 -10.35
C SER A 181 -19.82 10.16 -10.55
N ALA A 182 -20.85 10.80 -10.04
CA ALA A 182 -22.23 10.33 -10.20
C ALA A 182 -22.56 10.11 -11.68
N GLY A 183 -23.20 8.98 -11.98
CA GLY A 183 -23.62 8.61 -13.34
C GLY A 183 -22.51 7.99 -14.20
N GLN A 184 -21.33 7.75 -13.65
CA GLN A 184 -20.28 7.02 -14.35
C GLN A 184 -20.44 5.51 -14.13
N GLU A 185 -20.34 4.75 -15.21
CA GLU A 185 -20.24 3.29 -15.13
C GLU A 185 -18.81 2.89 -14.78
N PHE A 186 -18.66 1.90 -13.91
CA PHE A 186 -17.36 1.32 -13.56
C PHE A 186 -17.48 -0.18 -13.33
N ARG A 187 -16.34 -0.82 -13.33
CA ARG A 187 -16.20 -2.26 -13.02
C ARG A 187 -15.18 -2.45 -11.93
N ILE A 188 -15.52 -3.28 -10.95
CA ILE A 188 -14.59 -3.82 -9.98
C ILE A 188 -14.17 -5.19 -10.49
N ASN A 189 -12.87 -5.39 -10.65
CA ASN A 189 -12.32 -6.64 -11.15
C ASN A 189 -11.48 -7.28 -10.04
N LEU A 190 -11.71 -8.55 -9.76
CA LEU A 190 -10.76 -9.40 -9.03
C LEU A 190 -9.58 -9.68 -9.96
N PHE A 191 -8.47 -8.98 -9.77
CA PHE A 191 -7.31 -9.08 -10.65
C PHE A 191 -6.38 -10.23 -10.23
N THR A 192 -6.12 -10.33 -8.93
CA THR A 192 -5.33 -11.41 -8.34
C THR A 192 -6.06 -11.97 -7.12
N ALA A 193 -6.06 -13.28 -6.98
CA ALA A 193 -6.43 -13.98 -5.76
C ALA A 193 -5.49 -15.18 -5.60
N THR A 194 -4.58 -15.09 -4.62
CA THR A 194 -3.64 -16.19 -4.30
C THR A 194 -4.05 -16.95 -3.04
N ILE A 195 -5.23 -16.62 -2.49
CA ILE A 195 -5.82 -17.31 -1.35
C ILE A 195 -6.23 -18.75 -1.73
N PRO A 196 -6.09 -19.74 -0.82
CA PRO A 196 -6.55 -21.10 -1.06
C PRO A 196 -8.07 -21.15 -1.26
N ASP A 197 -8.54 -21.86 -2.28
CA ASP A 197 -9.97 -22.07 -2.59
C ASP A 197 -10.79 -20.75 -2.54
N PRO A 198 -10.45 -19.74 -3.37
CA PRO A 198 -10.99 -18.41 -3.24
C PRO A 198 -12.50 -18.39 -3.55
N ASN A 199 -13.31 -18.15 -2.51
CA ASN A 199 -14.70 -17.77 -2.64
C ASN A 199 -14.80 -16.28 -2.32
N VAL A 200 -14.42 -15.42 -3.27
CA VAL A 200 -14.50 -13.97 -3.14
C VAL A 200 -15.82 -13.50 -3.75
N TYR A 201 -16.60 -12.80 -2.96
CA TYR A 201 -17.87 -12.21 -3.37
C TYR A 201 -17.81 -10.70 -3.22
N LEU A 202 -18.40 -9.98 -4.16
CA LEU A 202 -18.68 -8.56 -4.04
C LEU A 202 -20.15 -8.39 -3.66
N GLU A 203 -20.41 -7.74 -2.53
CA GLU A 203 -21.76 -7.38 -2.09
C GLU A 203 -22.04 -5.91 -2.41
N ASP A 204 -23.13 -5.66 -3.11
CA ASP A 204 -23.74 -4.35 -3.19
C ASP A 204 -24.82 -4.26 -2.10
N VAL A 205 -24.50 -3.51 -1.05
CA VAL A 205 -25.37 -3.40 0.14
C VAL A 205 -26.65 -2.60 -0.16
N GLU A 206 -26.63 -1.67 -1.13
CA GLU A 206 -27.80 -0.87 -1.49
C GLU A 206 -28.80 -1.70 -2.30
N GLU A 207 -28.30 -2.48 -3.27
CA GLU A 207 -29.14 -3.33 -4.12
C GLU A 207 -29.36 -4.73 -3.51
N GLY A 208 -28.63 -5.11 -2.47
CA GLY A 208 -28.70 -6.42 -1.83
C GLY A 208 -28.28 -7.57 -2.75
N THR A 209 -27.34 -7.33 -3.64
CA THR A 209 -26.87 -8.32 -4.61
C THR A 209 -25.45 -8.79 -4.32
N PHE A 210 -25.16 -10.03 -4.71
CA PHE A 210 -23.83 -10.65 -4.63
C PHE A 210 -23.37 -11.06 -6.02
N THR A 211 -22.09 -10.81 -6.30
CA THR A 211 -21.44 -11.20 -7.57
C THR A 211 -20.16 -11.96 -7.29
#